data_66bdcd98c07d74803509be06a5507f5f
#
_entry.id   66bdcd98c07d74803509be06a5507f5f
#
_cell.length_a   1.000
_cell.length_b   1.000
_cell.length_c   1.000
_cell.angle_alpha   90.00
_cell.angle_beta   90.00
_cell.angle_gamma   90.00
#
_symmetry.space_group_name_H-M   'P 1'
#
loop_
_entity.id
_entity.type
_entity.pdbx_description
1 polymer ?
#
loop_
_entity_poly.entity_id
_entity_poly.type
_entity_poly.pdbx_seq_one_letter_code
_entity_poly.pdbx_strand_id
1 'polypeptide(L)'
;YFLSETETGKYCVTLGDNILGKKLSNGNIVIMEYIVTNKALSNGAKTFTPAGNIGNFSNITVATQSVSQGGSEPESKESIRFNAPLQYSSQDRAVTTSDYETKVRSLYPNALAVSAWGGEDDETPIYGVVKIAIKAASGSTLTTQTKADIVAKLKEYNVASVTPMIIDPETTSIILNSTAKFNSSATTKDADTLKANIIQAITNYNATTLQKFDSVFRHSKVATLIDDVDTSILSNITTLKIRKDLTPTLNSSLKYNVYFRNSLYNPHSGHNASAGGILSSTGFKVSGDTNEQFLDDDGNGIVRRYYLSGATRVYSNSTQGTIDYTTGAITINSLQVTSISNIRGSASSVIELTVQPASKDIVPVRDQIIEIDITNSNFTVEKDTFVAGSSDAGVGYTTTSSY
;
A
#
# COMPACT_ATOMS: atom_id res chain seq x y z
N TYR A 1 -34.60 24.60 -11.76
CA TYR A 1 -33.63 25.37 -10.96
C TYR A 1 -32.21 25.08 -11.43
N PHE A 2 -31.34 26.03 -11.23
CA PHE A 2 -29.88 25.87 -11.42
C PHE A 2 -29.23 25.96 -10.07
N LEU A 3 -28.24 25.09 -9.83
CA LEU A 3 -27.41 25.08 -8.64
C LEU A 3 -26.00 25.55 -9.02
N SER A 4 -25.52 26.59 -8.36
CA SER A 4 -24.16 27.10 -8.56
C SER A 4 -23.48 27.29 -7.23
N GLU A 5 -22.16 27.10 -7.19
CA GLU A 5 -21.35 27.38 -6.03
C GLU A 5 -20.84 28.82 -6.09
N THR A 6 -20.92 29.52 -4.95
CA THR A 6 -20.40 30.89 -4.82
C THR A 6 -18.92 30.85 -4.44
N GLU A 7 -18.20 31.94 -4.63
CA GLU A 7 -16.77 32.07 -4.22
C GLU A 7 -16.52 31.80 -2.74
N THR A 8 -17.57 31.90 -1.92
CA THR A 8 -17.51 31.62 -0.47
C THR A 8 -17.78 30.15 -0.13
N GLY A 9 -17.93 29.26 -1.12
CA GLY A 9 -18.25 27.84 -0.92
C GLY A 9 -19.70 27.56 -0.49
N LYS A 10 -20.60 28.53 -0.66
CA LYS A 10 -22.03 28.35 -0.45
C LYS A 10 -22.73 28.05 -1.76
N TYR A 11 -23.78 27.25 -1.71
CA TYR A 11 -24.61 26.98 -2.87
C TYR A 11 -25.70 28.04 -3.07
N CYS A 12 -25.84 28.47 -4.31
CA CYS A 12 -26.90 29.36 -4.73
C CYS A 12 -27.88 28.60 -5.62
N VAL A 13 -29.18 28.65 -5.31
CA VAL A 13 -30.24 28.06 -6.10
C VAL A 13 -30.91 29.18 -6.90
N THR A 14 -30.76 29.16 -8.22
CA THR A 14 -31.40 30.08 -9.13
C THR A 14 -32.60 29.42 -9.75
N LEU A 15 -33.76 30.07 -9.64
CA LEU A 15 -35.02 29.58 -10.17
C LEU A 15 -35.35 30.29 -11.47
N GLY A 16 -36.25 29.70 -12.28
CA GLY A 16 -36.62 30.22 -13.60
C GLY A 16 -37.20 31.61 -13.59
N ASP A 17 -37.11 32.33 -14.72
CA ASP A 17 -37.59 33.69 -14.96
C ASP A 17 -38.83 33.75 -15.90
N ASN A 18 -39.36 32.60 -16.34
CA ASN A 18 -40.34 32.34 -17.38
C ASN A 18 -39.78 32.37 -18.83
N ILE A 19 -38.50 32.59 -18.99
CA ILE A 19 -37.80 32.44 -20.28
C ILE A 19 -37.01 31.13 -20.25
N LEU A 20 -36.21 30.95 -19.19
CA LEU A 20 -35.45 29.74 -18.89
C LEU A 20 -35.97 29.12 -17.59
N GLY A 21 -37.03 28.30 -17.73
CA GLY A 21 -37.68 27.66 -16.59
C GLY A 21 -38.78 28.48 -15.97
N LYS A 22 -39.60 27.82 -15.13
CA LYS A 22 -40.78 28.43 -14.52
C LYS A 22 -40.42 29.38 -13.38
N LYS A 23 -40.88 30.62 -13.43
CA LYS A 23 -40.75 31.60 -12.35
C LYS A 23 -41.64 31.23 -11.16
N LEU A 24 -41.18 31.48 -9.96
CA LEU A 24 -41.99 31.35 -8.76
C LEU A 24 -43.06 32.43 -8.71
N SER A 25 -44.28 32.05 -8.32
CA SER A 25 -45.39 32.95 -8.04
C SER A 25 -45.46 33.23 -6.54
N ASN A 26 -46.11 34.35 -6.18
CA ASN A 26 -46.34 34.65 -4.79
C ASN A 26 -47.19 33.54 -4.12
N GLY A 27 -46.72 33.06 -2.96
CA GLY A 27 -47.35 31.94 -2.24
C GLY A 27 -46.80 30.55 -2.57
N ASN A 28 -45.84 30.42 -3.50
CA ASN A 28 -45.15 29.15 -3.69
C ASN A 28 -44.22 28.84 -2.49
N ILE A 29 -44.25 27.59 -2.04
CA ILE A 29 -43.39 27.07 -1.01
C ILE A 29 -42.23 26.35 -1.70
N VAL A 30 -41.00 26.72 -1.36
CA VAL A 30 -39.79 26.03 -1.82
C VAL A 30 -39.24 25.21 -0.65
N ILE A 31 -39.20 23.88 -0.84
CA ILE A 31 -38.65 22.96 0.13
C ILE A 31 -37.27 22.57 -0.40
N MET A 32 -36.21 22.84 0.40
CA MET A 32 -34.84 22.41 0.09
C MET A 32 -34.46 21.31 1.07
N GLU A 33 -34.13 20.17 0.51
CA GLU A 33 -33.63 19.03 1.28
C GLU A 33 -32.14 18.83 0.97
N TYR A 34 -31.33 18.78 1.98
CA TYR A 34 -29.86 18.63 1.82
C TYR A 34 -29.25 17.78 2.93
N ILE A 35 -28.12 17.16 2.64
CA ILE A 35 -27.39 16.33 3.59
C ILE A 35 -26.20 17.11 4.12
N VAL A 36 -26.07 17.14 5.45
CA VAL A 36 -24.87 17.65 6.13
C VAL A 36 -23.98 16.45 6.47
N THR A 37 -22.73 16.46 6.01
CA THR A 37 -21.76 15.37 6.25
C THR A 37 -20.60 15.86 7.05
N ASN A 38 -19.97 14.94 7.80
CA ASN A 38 -18.70 15.20 8.50
C ASN A 38 -17.47 14.95 7.60
N LYS A 39 -17.66 14.91 6.26
CA LYS A 39 -16.60 14.70 5.28
C LYS A 39 -15.80 13.43 5.59
N ALA A 40 -14.45 13.53 5.57
CA ALA A 40 -13.56 12.41 5.85
C ALA A 40 -13.56 11.95 7.32
N LEU A 41 -14.03 12.77 8.27
CA LEU A 41 -13.98 12.46 9.70
C LEU A 41 -14.80 11.22 10.09
N SER A 42 -15.81 10.85 9.30
CA SER A 42 -16.64 9.67 9.57
C SER A 42 -16.01 8.37 9.05
N ASN A 43 -14.91 8.42 8.32
CA ASN A 43 -14.26 7.22 7.78
C ASN A 43 -13.60 6.41 8.91
N GLY A 44 -13.66 5.09 8.78
CA GLY A 44 -13.05 4.17 9.73
C GLY A 44 -13.89 3.87 10.97
N ALA A 45 -15.13 4.35 11.08
CA ALA A 45 -16.03 3.97 12.17
C ALA A 45 -16.35 2.47 12.09
N LYS A 46 -16.17 1.77 13.21
CA LYS A 46 -16.33 0.31 13.32
C LYS A 46 -17.50 -0.12 14.19
N THR A 47 -18.01 0.78 15.03
CA THR A 47 -19.08 0.48 16.00
C THR A 47 -20.26 1.39 15.72
N PHE A 48 -21.42 0.79 15.54
CA PHE A 48 -22.67 1.51 15.31
C PHE A 48 -23.69 1.08 16.35
N THR A 49 -24.38 2.04 16.95
CA THR A 49 -25.47 1.79 17.91
C THR A 49 -26.75 2.40 17.39
N PRO A 50 -27.91 1.72 17.54
CA PRO A 50 -29.18 2.31 17.15
C PRO A 50 -29.45 3.57 17.96
N ALA A 51 -29.92 4.62 17.30
CA ALA A 51 -30.30 5.87 17.97
C ALA A 51 -31.66 5.79 18.70
N GLY A 52 -32.40 4.70 18.48
CA GLY A 52 -33.71 4.47 19.10
C GLY A 52 -34.29 3.14 18.68
N ASN A 53 -35.54 2.90 19.06
CA ASN A 53 -36.29 1.70 18.73
C ASN A 53 -36.61 1.67 17.22
N ILE A 54 -36.57 0.47 16.62
CA ILE A 54 -37.09 0.25 15.26
C ILE A 54 -38.50 -0.34 15.40
N GLY A 55 -39.50 0.47 15.16
CA GLY A 55 -40.89 0.12 15.44
C GLY A 55 -41.09 -0.18 16.94
N ASN A 56 -41.58 -1.37 17.28
CA ASN A 56 -41.81 -1.81 18.65
C ASN A 56 -40.65 -2.59 19.29
N PHE A 57 -39.52 -2.71 18.58
CA PHE A 57 -38.36 -3.47 19.06
C PHE A 57 -37.31 -2.55 19.69
N SER A 58 -36.98 -2.81 20.96
CA SER A 58 -35.96 -2.10 21.73
C SER A 58 -34.61 -2.82 21.80
N ASN A 59 -34.62 -4.15 21.69
CA ASN A 59 -33.42 -4.98 21.71
C ASN A 59 -32.92 -5.26 20.30
N ILE A 60 -32.11 -4.34 19.77
CA ILE A 60 -31.59 -4.42 18.42
C ILE A 60 -30.07 -4.67 18.50
N THR A 61 -29.62 -5.75 17.90
CA THR A 61 -28.18 -6.03 17.74
C THR A 61 -27.73 -5.56 16.38
N VAL A 62 -26.74 -4.68 16.35
CA VAL A 62 -26.10 -4.20 15.13
C VAL A 62 -24.80 -4.94 14.90
N ALA A 63 -24.70 -5.65 13.76
CA ALA A 63 -23.46 -6.28 13.31
C ALA A 63 -22.84 -5.41 12.19
N THR A 64 -21.61 -4.96 12.43
CA THR A 64 -20.88 -4.17 11.43
C THR A 64 -20.28 -5.09 10.38
N GLN A 65 -20.70 -4.97 9.12
CA GLN A 65 -20.15 -5.74 8.00
C GLN A 65 -18.81 -5.17 7.50
N SER A 66 -18.67 -3.85 7.48
CA SER A 66 -17.47 -3.15 7.05
C SER A 66 -17.34 -1.83 7.79
N VAL A 67 -16.12 -1.30 7.87
CA VAL A 67 -15.88 0.04 8.40
C VAL A 67 -16.51 1.09 7.49
N SER A 68 -16.94 2.22 8.05
CA SER A 68 -17.49 3.32 7.26
C SER A 68 -16.39 3.89 6.34
N GLN A 69 -16.75 4.18 5.09
CA GLN A 69 -15.87 4.75 4.07
C GLN A 69 -16.67 5.61 3.08
N GLY A 70 -15.99 6.38 2.22
CA GLY A 70 -16.63 7.20 1.19
C GLY A 70 -16.78 8.68 1.55
N GLY A 71 -16.41 9.06 2.78
CA GLY A 71 -16.28 10.47 3.13
C GLY A 71 -15.00 11.07 2.56
N SER A 72 -15.06 12.29 1.99
CA SER A 72 -13.89 12.98 1.45
C SER A 72 -13.99 14.48 1.75
N GLU A 73 -12.83 15.14 1.79
CA GLU A 73 -12.78 16.60 1.75
C GLU A 73 -13.14 17.10 0.34
N PRO A 74 -13.53 18.38 0.19
CA PRO A 74 -13.72 18.98 -1.11
C PRO A 74 -12.45 18.86 -1.96
N GLU A 75 -12.62 18.67 -3.27
CA GLU A 75 -11.50 18.57 -4.19
C GLU A 75 -10.64 19.83 -4.15
N SER A 76 -9.31 19.65 -4.12
CA SER A 76 -8.38 20.77 -4.09
C SER A 76 -8.31 21.50 -5.45
N LYS A 77 -7.95 22.79 -5.44
CA LYS A 77 -7.80 23.57 -6.67
C LYS A 77 -6.78 22.96 -7.65
N GLU A 78 -5.72 22.36 -7.12
CA GLU A 78 -4.69 21.70 -7.95
C GLU A 78 -5.25 20.43 -8.60
N SER A 79 -6.04 19.64 -7.85
CA SER A 79 -6.73 18.47 -8.38
C SER A 79 -7.73 18.86 -9.47
N ILE A 80 -8.55 19.89 -9.23
CA ILE A 80 -9.49 20.42 -10.25
C ILE A 80 -8.77 20.88 -11.50
N ARG A 81 -7.67 21.62 -11.33
CA ARG A 81 -6.84 22.10 -12.46
C ARG A 81 -6.31 20.95 -13.30
N PHE A 82 -5.91 19.88 -12.67
CA PHE A 82 -5.41 18.68 -13.35
C PHE A 82 -6.55 17.87 -14.01
N ASN A 83 -7.64 17.65 -13.30
CA ASN A 83 -8.71 16.74 -13.73
C ASN A 83 -9.71 17.39 -14.70
N ALA A 84 -9.97 18.70 -14.61
CA ALA A 84 -10.98 19.38 -15.44
C ALA A 84 -10.74 19.25 -16.96
N PRO A 85 -9.49 19.42 -17.49
CA PRO A 85 -9.22 19.19 -18.90
C PRO A 85 -9.49 17.75 -19.35
N LEU A 86 -9.15 16.75 -18.49
CA LEU A 86 -9.38 15.34 -18.77
C LEU A 86 -10.88 15.02 -18.80
N GLN A 87 -11.64 15.55 -17.85
CA GLN A 87 -13.11 15.42 -17.82
C GLN A 87 -13.75 16.04 -19.04
N TYR A 88 -13.28 17.21 -19.47
CA TYR A 88 -13.76 17.87 -20.68
C TYR A 88 -13.44 17.07 -21.94
N SER A 89 -12.21 16.56 -22.07
CA SER A 89 -11.77 15.78 -23.22
C SER A 89 -12.51 14.45 -23.37
N SER A 90 -12.91 13.81 -22.28
CA SER A 90 -13.66 12.55 -22.29
C SER A 90 -15.10 12.72 -22.85
N GLN A 91 -15.63 13.94 -22.90
CA GLN A 91 -16.99 14.26 -23.37
C GLN A 91 -18.06 13.32 -22.79
N ASP A 92 -17.91 13.02 -21.52
CA ASP A 92 -18.82 12.16 -20.75
C ASP A 92 -18.89 10.72 -21.26
N ARG A 93 -17.82 10.21 -21.87
CA ARG A 93 -17.66 8.82 -22.34
C ARG A 93 -16.39 8.21 -21.81
N ALA A 94 -16.36 6.89 -21.65
CA ALA A 94 -15.17 6.13 -21.29
C ALA A 94 -14.77 5.25 -22.47
N VAL A 95 -13.73 5.68 -23.20
CA VAL A 95 -13.19 5.01 -24.40
C VAL A 95 -11.75 4.60 -24.18
N THR A 96 -10.93 5.52 -23.68
CA THR A 96 -9.52 5.28 -23.38
C THR A 96 -9.34 4.90 -21.90
N THR A 97 -8.20 4.30 -21.55
CA THR A 97 -7.87 3.98 -20.15
C THR A 97 -7.90 5.22 -19.26
N SER A 98 -7.40 6.36 -19.75
CA SER A 98 -7.45 7.64 -19.03
C SER A 98 -8.88 8.15 -18.79
N ASP A 99 -9.81 7.88 -19.71
CA ASP A 99 -11.23 8.23 -19.49
C ASP A 99 -11.81 7.41 -18.35
N TYR A 100 -11.52 6.09 -18.30
CA TYR A 100 -11.95 5.23 -17.19
C TYR A 100 -11.39 5.72 -15.85
N GLU A 101 -10.10 6.07 -15.78
CA GLU A 101 -9.49 6.61 -14.56
C GLU A 101 -10.18 7.90 -14.11
N THR A 102 -10.42 8.83 -15.05
CA THR A 102 -11.09 10.11 -14.78
C THR A 102 -12.52 9.89 -14.30
N LYS A 103 -13.28 8.99 -14.96
CA LYS A 103 -14.65 8.65 -14.54
C LYS A 103 -14.70 8.01 -13.17
N VAL A 104 -13.81 7.07 -12.88
CA VAL A 104 -13.72 6.43 -11.55
C VAL A 104 -13.46 7.47 -10.47
N ARG A 105 -12.53 8.42 -10.68
CA ARG A 105 -12.26 9.50 -9.71
C ARG A 105 -13.50 10.36 -9.46
N SER A 106 -14.28 10.64 -10.50
CA SER A 106 -15.56 11.38 -10.39
C SER A 106 -16.64 10.58 -9.65
N LEU A 107 -16.75 9.27 -9.93
CA LEU A 107 -17.77 8.40 -9.32
C LEU A 107 -17.43 7.97 -7.90
N TYR A 108 -16.14 7.88 -7.59
CA TYR A 108 -15.62 7.50 -6.29
C TYR A 108 -14.49 8.45 -5.84
N PRO A 109 -14.83 9.63 -5.30
CA PRO A 109 -13.86 10.67 -4.90
C PRO A 109 -12.86 10.22 -3.83
N ASN A 110 -13.16 9.14 -3.10
CA ASN A 110 -12.27 8.55 -2.09
C ASN A 110 -11.18 7.66 -2.71
N ALA A 111 -11.01 7.67 -4.02
CA ALA A 111 -9.89 7.00 -4.69
C ALA A 111 -8.61 7.84 -4.54
N LEU A 112 -7.64 7.31 -3.80
CA LEU A 112 -6.30 7.91 -3.69
C LEU A 112 -5.54 7.79 -5.02
N ALA A 113 -5.62 6.62 -5.65
CA ALA A 113 -5.03 6.36 -6.95
C ALA A 113 -5.93 5.40 -7.75
N VAL A 114 -5.95 5.58 -9.07
CA VAL A 114 -6.67 4.74 -10.02
C VAL A 114 -5.74 4.45 -11.18
N SER A 115 -5.70 3.19 -11.62
CA SER A 115 -5.03 2.77 -12.84
C SER A 115 -5.97 1.88 -13.66
N ALA A 116 -6.04 2.10 -14.96
CA ALA A 116 -6.87 1.33 -15.87
C ALA A 116 -6.05 0.82 -17.07
N TRP A 117 -6.34 -0.41 -17.52
CA TRP A 117 -5.71 -1.01 -18.71
C TRP A 117 -6.65 -2.00 -19.40
N GLY A 118 -6.36 -2.32 -20.65
CA GLY A 118 -7.09 -3.34 -21.39
C GLY A 118 -6.77 -4.75 -20.84
N GLY A 119 -7.77 -5.60 -20.72
CA GLY A 119 -7.56 -6.97 -20.27
C GLY A 119 -6.71 -7.83 -21.22
N GLU A 120 -6.53 -7.39 -22.46
CA GLU A 120 -5.61 -7.99 -23.43
C GLU A 120 -4.14 -7.87 -23.06
N ASP A 121 -3.79 -6.91 -22.21
CA ASP A 121 -2.44 -6.67 -21.74
C ASP A 121 -2.02 -7.53 -20.53
N ASP A 122 -2.91 -8.37 -20.02
CA ASP A 122 -2.61 -9.28 -18.92
C ASP A 122 -1.75 -10.47 -19.34
N GLU A 123 -1.12 -11.14 -18.38
CA GLU A 123 -0.42 -12.44 -18.62
C GLU A 123 -1.34 -13.48 -19.25
N THR A 124 -2.62 -13.49 -18.88
CA THR A 124 -3.68 -14.25 -19.54
C THR A 124 -4.67 -13.25 -20.13
N PRO A 125 -4.60 -12.97 -21.44
CA PRO A 125 -5.42 -11.95 -22.08
C PRO A 125 -6.92 -12.22 -21.95
N ILE A 126 -7.68 -11.19 -21.56
CA ILE A 126 -9.15 -11.21 -21.51
C ILE A 126 -9.65 -10.05 -22.38
N TYR A 127 -10.18 -10.41 -23.56
CA TYR A 127 -10.65 -9.42 -24.52
C TYR A 127 -12.03 -8.85 -24.12
N GLY A 128 -12.28 -7.58 -24.47
CA GLY A 128 -13.54 -6.90 -24.16
C GLY A 128 -13.70 -6.50 -22.71
N VAL A 129 -12.62 -6.52 -21.94
CA VAL A 129 -12.57 -6.11 -20.52
C VAL A 129 -11.59 -4.97 -20.34
N VAL A 130 -11.98 -3.97 -19.55
CA VAL A 130 -11.07 -2.97 -18.98
C VAL A 130 -10.91 -3.27 -17.50
N LYS A 131 -9.68 -3.57 -17.08
CA LYS A 131 -9.33 -3.75 -15.68
C LYS A 131 -9.00 -2.42 -15.04
N ILE A 132 -9.50 -2.21 -13.83
CA ILE A 132 -9.35 -0.96 -13.09
C ILE A 132 -8.93 -1.30 -11.67
N ALA A 133 -7.73 -0.91 -11.30
CA ALA A 133 -7.23 -0.99 -9.93
C ALA A 133 -7.48 0.33 -9.21
N ILE A 134 -8.07 0.25 -8.01
CA ILE A 134 -8.41 1.44 -7.22
C ILE A 134 -7.78 1.30 -5.83
N LYS A 135 -6.90 2.24 -5.47
CA LYS A 135 -6.42 2.41 -4.09
C LYS A 135 -7.35 3.37 -3.37
N ALA A 136 -8.05 2.90 -2.35
CA ALA A 136 -8.84 3.77 -1.49
C ALA A 136 -7.96 4.59 -0.56
N ALA A 137 -8.39 5.80 -0.20
CA ALA A 137 -7.71 6.66 0.77
C ALA A 137 -7.77 6.08 2.20
N SER A 138 -8.74 5.21 2.48
CA SER A 138 -8.86 4.49 3.73
C SER A 138 -9.12 3.00 3.47
N GLY A 139 -8.46 2.14 4.23
CA GLY A 139 -8.54 0.67 4.06
C GLY A 139 -7.60 0.12 2.99
N SER A 140 -7.44 -1.20 2.97
CA SER A 140 -6.56 -1.91 2.03
C SER A 140 -7.26 -2.22 0.71
N THR A 141 -8.54 -2.59 0.76
CA THR A 141 -9.34 -3.03 -0.39
C THR A 141 -10.75 -2.45 -0.36
N LEU A 142 -11.39 -2.37 -1.53
CA LEU A 142 -12.79 -1.98 -1.63
C LEU A 142 -13.71 -3.17 -1.31
N THR A 143 -14.88 -2.87 -0.72
CA THR A 143 -15.90 -3.92 -0.51
C THR A 143 -16.47 -4.38 -1.86
N THR A 144 -16.95 -5.61 -1.91
CA THR A 144 -17.59 -6.19 -3.10
C THR A 144 -18.76 -5.32 -3.57
N GLN A 145 -19.55 -4.77 -2.62
CA GLN A 145 -20.69 -3.89 -2.95
C GLN A 145 -20.21 -2.59 -3.58
N THR A 146 -19.20 -1.93 -3.01
CA THR A 146 -18.63 -0.69 -3.58
C THR A 146 -18.10 -0.91 -5.00
N LYS A 147 -17.41 -2.03 -5.24
CA LYS A 147 -16.96 -2.40 -6.59
C LYS A 147 -18.13 -2.57 -7.56
N ALA A 148 -19.18 -3.27 -7.14
CA ALA A 148 -20.36 -3.48 -7.95
C ALA A 148 -21.08 -2.16 -8.30
N ASP A 149 -21.20 -1.25 -7.33
CA ASP A 149 -21.84 0.06 -7.51
C ASP A 149 -21.04 0.94 -8.47
N ILE A 150 -19.71 0.95 -8.36
CA ILE A 150 -18.86 1.70 -9.31
C ILE A 150 -18.98 1.11 -10.72
N VAL A 151 -18.95 -0.22 -10.86
CA VAL A 151 -19.12 -0.90 -12.16
C VAL A 151 -20.48 -0.59 -12.77
N ALA A 152 -21.56 -0.61 -11.98
CA ALA A 152 -22.90 -0.29 -12.44
C ALA A 152 -22.98 1.14 -13.02
N LYS A 153 -22.40 2.11 -12.32
CA LYS A 153 -22.34 3.51 -12.77
C LYS A 153 -21.42 3.69 -13.98
N LEU A 154 -20.29 3.01 -14.05
CA LEU A 154 -19.36 3.08 -15.19
C LEU A 154 -20.01 2.57 -16.47
N LYS A 155 -20.92 1.60 -16.39
CA LYS A 155 -21.66 1.07 -17.56
C LYS A 155 -22.49 2.12 -18.29
N GLU A 156 -22.87 3.22 -17.65
CA GLU A 156 -23.58 4.33 -18.28
C GLU A 156 -22.72 5.13 -19.26
N TYR A 157 -21.37 5.04 -19.10
CA TYR A 157 -20.38 5.77 -19.88
C TYR A 157 -19.60 4.90 -20.87
N ASN A 158 -19.77 3.59 -20.80
CA ASN A 158 -19.02 2.61 -21.57
C ASN A 158 -19.35 2.57 -23.05
N VAL A 159 -18.39 2.12 -23.86
CA VAL A 159 -18.65 1.59 -25.19
C VAL A 159 -19.34 0.21 -25.08
N ALA A 160 -20.28 -0.07 -25.97
CA ALA A 160 -21.22 -1.20 -25.87
C ALA A 160 -20.58 -2.60 -25.71
N SER A 161 -19.36 -2.82 -26.19
CA SER A 161 -18.69 -4.12 -26.14
C SER A 161 -17.63 -4.26 -25.04
N VAL A 162 -17.44 -3.23 -24.20
CA VAL A 162 -16.40 -3.22 -23.15
C VAL A 162 -17.04 -3.38 -21.77
N THR A 163 -16.47 -4.26 -20.96
CA THR A 163 -16.93 -4.49 -19.58
C THR A 163 -15.86 -4.02 -18.58
N PRO A 164 -16.16 -3.06 -17.70
CA PRO A 164 -15.22 -2.68 -16.65
C PRO A 164 -15.20 -3.74 -15.54
N MET A 165 -13.99 -4.06 -15.08
CA MET A 165 -13.74 -4.98 -13.97
C MET A 165 -12.86 -4.29 -12.93
N ILE A 166 -13.35 -4.12 -11.70
CA ILE A 166 -12.56 -3.55 -10.62
C ILE A 166 -11.83 -4.66 -9.88
N ILE A 167 -10.51 -4.47 -9.76
CA ILE A 167 -9.62 -5.35 -9.01
C ILE A 167 -8.98 -4.61 -7.84
N ASP A 168 -8.52 -5.35 -6.84
CA ASP A 168 -7.73 -4.76 -5.76
C ASP A 168 -6.29 -4.55 -6.21
N PRO A 169 -5.65 -3.44 -5.85
CA PRO A 169 -4.25 -3.22 -6.15
C PRO A 169 -3.37 -4.18 -5.37
N GLU A 170 -2.30 -4.63 -6.00
CA GLU A 170 -1.27 -5.42 -5.34
C GLU A 170 -0.28 -4.49 -4.64
N THR A 171 -0.11 -4.62 -3.32
CA THR A 171 0.81 -3.79 -2.55
C THR A 171 2.15 -4.51 -2.35
N THR A 172 3.24 -3.82 -2.65
CA THR A 172 4.60 -4.22 -2.29
C THR A 172 5.12 -3.26 -1.23
N SER A 173 5.34 -3.78 -0.03
CA SER A 173 5.84 -2.99 1.10
C SER A 173 7.37 -2.99 1.12
N ILE A 174 7.97 -1.81 1.26
CA ILE A 174 9.42 -1.64 1.43
C ILE A 174 9.72 -1.49 2.91
N ILE A 175 10.61 -2.31 3.41
CA ILE A 175 11.14 -2.24 4.77
C ILE A 175 12.52 -1.59 4.69
N LEU A 176 12.69 -0.46 5.36
CA LEU A 176 13.95 0.25 5.45
C LEU A 176 14.68 -0.06 6.76
N ASN A 177 15.99 -0.27 6.68
CA ASN A 177 16.86 -0.25 7.83
C ASN A 177 17.91 0.83 7.60
N SER A 178 17.79 1.93 8.34
CA SER A 178 18.60 3.14 8.17
C SER A 178 19.27 3.54 9.46
N THR A 179 20.56 3.79 9.38
CA THR A 179 21.35 4.39 10.47
C THR A 179 21.91 5.73 10.00
N ALA A 180 21.46 6.80 10.62
CA ALA A 180 21.93 8.17 10.36
C ALA A 180 22.97 8.59 11.42
N LYS A 181 24.06 9.22 10.98
CA LYS A 181 25.07 9.81 11.85
C LYS A 181 24.89 11.32 11.90
N PHE A 182 24.89 11.92 13.09
CA PHE A 182 24.73 13.34 13.26
C PHE A 182 25.81 13.99 14.13
N ASN A 183 26.08 15.25 13.83
CA ASN A 183 26.99 16.09 14.62
C ASN A 183 26.22 16.76 15.78
N SER A 184 26.47 16.28 17.00
CA SER A 184 25.80 16.82 18.20
C SER A 184 26.19 18.26 18.56
N SER A 185 27.25 18.79 17.96
CA SER A 185 27.66 20.20 18.17
C SER A 185 26.96 21.17 17.20
N ALA A 186 26.35 20.65 16.12
CA ALA A 186 25.69 21.45 15.10
C ALA A 186 24.17 21.58 15.33
N THR A 187 23.61 20.91 16.33
CA THR A 187 22.17 20.95 16.63
C THR A 187 21.92 20.88 18.12
N THR A 188 20.77 21.45 18.54
CA THR A 188 20.23 21.32 19.89
C THR A 188 19.27 20.15 20.03
N LYS A 189 18.96 19.47 18.91
CA LYS A 189 18.04 18.32 18.88
C LYS A 189 18.76 17.07 19.35
N ASP A 190 18.06 16.23 20.08
CA ASP A 190 18.54 14.90 20.47
C ASP A 190 18.29 13.86 19.34
N ALA A 191 18.85 12.68 19.51
CA ALA A 191 18.73 11.59 18.54
C ALA A 191 17.27 11.15 18.33
N ASP A 192 16.45 11.16 19.37
CA ASP A 192 15.04 10.74 19.28
C ASP A 192 14.20 11.76 18.50
N THR A 193 14.45 13.05 18.70
CA THR A 193 13.81 14.12 17.91
C THR A 193 14.20 14.02 16.43
N LEU A 194 15.47 13.82 16.12
CA LEU A 194 15.93 13.64 14.75
C LEU A 194 15.32 12.40 14.13
N LYS A 195 15.25 11.29 14.86
CA LYS A 195 14.57 10.06 14.43
C LYS A 195 13.09 10.31 14.12
N ALA A 196 12.37 11.02 14.98
CA ALA A 196 10.96 11.35 14.74
C ALA A 196 10.78 12.19 13.48
N ASN A 197 11.67 13.16 13.25
CA ASN A 197 11.67 13.98 12.02
C ASN A 197 11.94 13.15 10.77
N ILE A 198 12.87 12.21 10.82
CA ILE A 198 13.13 11.27 9.70
C ILE A 198 11.88 10.44 9.41
N ILE A 199 11.26 9.85 10.42
CA ILE A 199 10.04 9.05 10.25
C ILE A 199 8.91 9.91 9.64
N GLN A 200 8.76 11.15 10.10
CA GLN A 200 7.75 12.06 9.53
C GLN A 200 8.03 12.41 8.07
N ALA A 201 9.28 12.68 7.70
CA ALA A 201 9.68 12.95 6.32
C ALA A 201 9.41 11.74 5.41
N ILE A 202 9.77 10.55 5.85
CA ILE A 202 9.50 9.29 5.13
C ILE A 202 7.99 9.05 5.00
N THR A 203 7.21 9.30 6.05
CA THR A 203 5.74 9.17 6.02
C THR A 203 5.12 10.11 4.99
N ASN A 204 5.56 11.35 4.95
CA ASN A 204 5.10 12.34 3.97
C ASN A 204 5.48 11.93 2.54
N TYR A 205 6.72 11.46 2.32
CA TYR A 205 7.18 10.96 1.02
C TYR A 205 6.35 9.77 0.56
N ASN A 206 6.06 8.82 1.46
CA ASN A 206 5.21 7.67 1.18
C ASN A 206 3.82 8.12 0.69
N ALA A 207 3.15 9.00 1.44
CA ALA A 207 1.81 9.49 1.12
C ALA A 207 1.75 10.33 -0.17
N THR A 208 2.74 11.17 -0.41
CA THR A 208 2.70 12.12 -1.54
C THR A 208 3.26 11.55 -2.84
N THR A 209 4.23 10.64 -2.74
CA THR A 209 4.98 10.17 -3.92
C THR A 209 4.75 8.70 -4.24
N LEU A 210 4.78 7.79 -3.25
CA LEU A 210 4.79 6.35 -3.52
C LEU A 210 3.41 5.71 -3.62
N GLN A 211 2.43 6.15 -2.82
CA GLN A 211 1.09 5.54 -2.82
C GLN A 211 0.26 5.90 -4.06
N LYS A 212 0.88 5.79 -5.23
CA LYS A 212 0.30 6.00 -6.56
C LYS A 212 0.73 4.88 -7.48
N PHE A 213 -0.08 4.57 -8.47
CA PHE A 213 0.35 3.68 -9.55
C PHE A 213 1.49 4.33 -10.33
N ASP A 214 2.38 3.52 -10.91
CA ASP A 214 3.56 3.93 -11.70
C ASP A 214 4.63 4.72 -10.92
N SER A 215 4.53 4.79 -9.59
CA SER A 215 5.53 5.45 -8.75
C SER A 215 6.72 4.55 -8.49
N VAL A 216 7.89 4.92 -8.99
CA VAL A 216 9.13 4.18 -8.79
C VAL A 216 9.79 4.59 -7.47
N PHE A 217 10.10 3.59 -6.63
CA PHE A 217 10.93 3.84 -5.46
C PHE A 217 12.39 3.99 -5.89
N ARG A 218 13.00 5.11 -5.54
CA ARG A 218 14.41 5.40 -5.78
C ARG A 218 15.15 5.50 -4.46
N HIS A 219 16.08 4.58 -4.22
CA HIS A 219 16.87 4.53 -2.99
C HIS A 219 17.64 5.82 -2.71
N SER A 220 18.28 6.40 -3.73
CA SER A 220 19.02 7.65 -3.59
C SER A 220 18.15 8.82 -3.15
N LYS A 221 16.87 8.88 -3.61
CA LYS A 221 15.93 9.94 -3.19
C LYS A 221 15.59 9.83 -1.71
N VAL A 222 15.41 8.61 -1.22
CA VAL A 222 15.13 8.38 0.20
C VAL A 222 16.36 8.66 1.06
N ALA A 223 17.56 8.27 0.61
CA ALA A 223 18.81 8.59 1.29
C ALA A 223 18.99 10.12 1.40
N THR A 224 18.83 10.85 0.30
CA THR A 224 18.87 12.33 0.31
C THR A 224 17.79 12.92 1.22
N LEU A 225 16.57 12.37 1.20
CA LEU A 225 15.48 12.84 2.08
C LEU A 225 15.85 12.70 3.56
N ILE A 226 16.54 11.63 3.94
CA ILE A 226 17.01 11.42 5.32
C ILE A 226 18.09 12.43 5.68
N ASP A 227 19.05 12.66 4.78
CA ASP A 227 20.13 13.64 4.99
C ASP A 227 19.61 15.07 5.09
N ASP A 228 18.60 15.42 4.32
CA ASP A 228 18.01 16.77 4.26
C ASP A 228 17.06 17.08 5.44
N VAL A 229 16.77 16.12 6.33
CA VAL A 229 15.88 16.35 7.49
C VAL A 229 16.45 17.40 8.45
N ASP A 230 17.77 17.40 8.62
CA ASP A 230 18.46 18.35 9.48
C ASP A 230 19.91 18.53 9.01
N THR A 231 20.40 19.76 9.02
CA THR A 231 21.77 20.10 8.60
C THR A 231 22.86 19.46 9.48
N SER A 232 22.50 18.94 10.64
CA SER A 232 23.41 18.22 11.54
C SER A 232 23.64 16.76 11.10
N ILE A 233 22.78 16.21 10.24
CA ILE A 233 22.96 14.85 9.72
C ILE A 233 24.12 14.87 8.70
N LEU A 234 25.12 14.04 8.95
CA LEU A 234 26.33 14.00 8.15
C LEU A 234 26.31 12.89 7.11
N SER A 235 25.67 11.77 7.42
CA SER A 235 25.53 10.62 6.53
C SER A 235 24.44 9.67 6.98
N ASN A 236 23.94 8.87 6.05
CA ASN A 236 23.10 7.73 6.37
C ASN A 236 23.56 6.46 5.63
N ILE A 237 23.34 5.32 6.26
CA ILE A 237 23.48 3.99 5.64
C ILE A 237 22.10 3.38 5.66
N THR A 238 21.52 3.24 4.46
CA THR A 238 20.16 2.72 4.31
C THR A 238 20.19 1.45 3.47
N THR A 239 19.63 0.39 4.02
CA THR A 239 19.37 -0.87 3.33
C THR A 239 17.87 -1.12 3.23
N LEU A 240 17.44 -1.95 2.29
CA LEU A 240 16.04 -2.24 2.09
C LEU A 240 15.78 -3.72 1.87
N LYS A 241 14.59 -4.14 2.26
CA LYS A 241 13.95 -5.40 1.90
C LYS A 241 12.57 -5.10 1.35
N ILE A 242 12.02 -6.01 0.56
CA ILE A 242 10.66 -5.93 0.07
C ILE A 242 9.82 -7.03 0.70
N ARG A 243 8.56 -6.71 1.02
CA ARG A 243 7.61 -7.61 1.66
C ARG A 243 6.34 -7.73 0.83
N LYS A 244 5.81 -8.94 0.81
CA LYS A 244 4.43 -9.23 0.38
C LYS A 244 3.72 -10.07 1.40
N ASP A 245 2.42 -9.86 1.51
CA ASP A 245 1.57 -10.52 2.46
C ASP A 245 0.82 -11.66 1.77
N LEU A 246 1.01 -12.88 2.25
CA LEU A 246 0.29 -14.06 1.81
C LEU A 246 -0.88 -14.32 2.76
N THR A 247 -2.11 -14.30 2.25
CA THR A 247 -3.32 -14.68 3.00
C THR A 247 -3.64 -16.14 2.73
N PRO A 248 -3.28 -17.08 3.60
CA PRO A 248 -3.56 -18.49 3.37
C PRO A 248 -5.01 -18.84 3.68
N THR A 249 -5.58 -19.78 2.91
CA THR A 249 -6.84 -20.44 3.27
C THR A 249 -6.55 -21.48 4.33
N LEU A 250 -7.06 -21.27 5.55
CA LEU A 250 -6.79 -22.15 6.66
C LEU A 250 -7.40 -23.55 6.44
N ASN A 251 -6.71 -24.57 6.97
CA ASN A 251 -7.09 -25.98 6.94
C ASN A 251 -7.26 -26.58 5.52
N SER A 252 -6.75 -25.91 4.50
CA SER A 252 -6.76 -26.39 3.11
C SER A 252 -5.34 -26.49 2.57
N SER A 253 -5.02 -27.65 1.95
CA SER A 253 -3.72 -27.84 1.29
C SER A 253 -3.77 -27.22 -0.11
N LEU A 254 -3.12 -26.07 -0.25
CA LEU A 254 -3.15 -25.31 -1.51
C LEU A 254 -1.73 -24.97 -2.00
N LYS A 255 -1.65 -24.68 -3.28
CA LYS A 255 -0.48 -24.07 -3.91
C LYS A 255 -0.64 -22.56 -3.90
N TYR A 256 0.39 -21.84 -3.46
CA TYR A 256 0.42 -20.39 -3.46
C TYR A 256 1.53 -19.89 -4.37
N ASN A 257 1.19 -18.90 -5.20
CA ASN A 257 2.16 -18.18 -6.01
C ASN A 257 2.21 -16.72 -5.52
N VAL A 258 3.40 -16.24 -5.22
CA VAL A 258 3.67 -14.87 -4.79
C VAL A 258 4.69 -14.27 -5.74
N TYR A 259 4.39 -13.12 -6.32
CA TYR A 259 5.22 -12.47 -7.33
C TYR A 259 5.73 -11.13 -6.80
N PHE A 260 7.03 -11.05 -6.52
CA PHE A 260 7.66 -9.77 -6.17
C PHE A 260 7.89 -8.88 -7.39
N ARG A 261 7.91 -9.48 -8.60
CA ARG A 261 8.05 -8.81 -9.91
C ARG A 261 9.27 -7.90 -10.03
N ASN A 262 10.23 -8.09 -9.15
CA ASN A 262 11.54 -7.46 -9.15
C ASN A 262 12.57 -8.56 -8.93
N SER A 263 13.71 -8.47 -9.60
CA SER A 263 14.78 -9.44 -9.41
C SER A 263 15.30 -9.45 -7.97
N LEU A 264 15.62 -10.63 -7.47
CA LEU A 264 16.06 -10.87 -6.10
C LEU A 264 17.58 -11.04 -6.04
N TYR A 265 18.17 -10.68 -4.91
CA TYR A 265 19.61 -10.72 -4.73
C TYR A 265 20.13 -12.15 -4.57
N ASN A 266 20.77 -12.68 -5.61
CA ASN A 266 21.45 -13.97 -5.58
C ASN A 266 22.70 -13.90 -6.45
N PRO A 267 23.83 -13.42 -5.89
CA PRO A 267 25.05 -13.18 -6.66
C PRO A 267 25.75 -14.48 -7.13
N HIS A 268 25.47 -15.60 -6.50
CA HIS A 268 26.01 -16.92 -6.87
C HIS A 268 25.12 -18.04 -6.30
N SER A 269 25.20 -19.21 -6.89
CA SER A 269 24.51 -20.43 -6.43
C SER A 269 24.86 -20.71 -4.94
N GLY A 270 23.85 -21.06 -4.17
CA GLY A 270 23.97 -21.33 -2.74
C GLY A 270 24.23 -20.09 -1.88
N HIS A 271 23.97 -18.87 -2.38
CA HIS A 271 24.18 -17.64 -1.63
C HIS A 271 23.47 -17.68 -0.28
N ASN A 272 24.26 -17.51 0.78
CA ASN A 272 23.78 -17.45 2.16
C ASN A 272 22.91 -18.66 2.61
N ALA A 273 23.07 -19.82 1.98
CA ALA A 273 22.22 -21.00 2.18
C ALA A 273 22.21 -21.49 3.64
N SER A 274 23.33 -21.40 4.36
CA SER A 274 23.45 -21.78 5.77
C SER A 274 22.69 -20.83 6.71
N ALA A 275 22.54 -19.56 6.33
CA ALA A 275 21.80 -18.56 7.09
C ALA A 275 20.33 -18.43 6.62
N GLY A 276 19.91 -19.23 5.63
CA GLY A 276 18.53 -19.28 5.13
C GLY A 276 18.27 -18.41 3.91
N GLY A 277 19.27 -18.17 3.08
CA GLY A 277 19.15 -17.42 1.83
C GLY A 277 18.73 -15.96 2.05
N ILE A 278 17.83 -15.50 1.21
CA ILE A 278 17.31 -14.12 1.23
C ILE A 278 15.82 -14.03 1.60
N LEU A 279 15.10 -15.16 1.55
CA LEU A 279 13.69 -15.26 1.91
C LEU A 279 13.55 -15.45 3.42
N SER A 280 12.63 -14.73 4.01
CA SER A 280 12.18 -14.97 5.38
C SER A 280 10.67 -14.81 5.47
N SER A 281 10.04 -15.56 6.36
CA SER A 281 8.60 -15.41 6.65
C SER A 281 8.34 -15.16 8.11
N THR A 282 7.15 -14.63 8.43
CA THR A 282 6.59 -14.72 9.78
C THR A 282 6.13 -16.13 10.09
N GLY A 283 5.93 -16.42 11.38
CA GLY A 283 5.58 -17.75 11.87
C GLY A 283 4.15 -18.17 11.54
N PHE A 284 3.95 -19.47 11.33
CA PHE A 284 2.64 -20.09 11.14
C PHE A 284 2.68 -21.56 11.61
N LYS A 285 1.51 -22.17 11.77
CA LYS A 285 1.41 -23.61 12.07
C LYS A 285 0.80 -24.36 10.90
N VAL A 286 1.21 -25.61 10.73
CA VAL A 286 0.73 -26.50 9.68
C VAL A 286 0.04 -27.73 10.28
N SER A 287 -0.77 -28.38 9.47
CA SER A 287 -1.41 -29.64 9.87
C SER A 287 -0.37 -30.71 10.17
N GLY A 288 -0.55 -31.40 11.31
CA GLY A 288 0.34 -32.48 11.73
C GLY A 288 1.63 -32.05 12.42
N ASP A 289 1.88 -30.75 12.60
CA ASP A 289 3.04 -30.23 13.34
C ASP A 289 2.62 -29.15 14.33
N THR A 290 3.03 -29.28 15.58
CA THR A 290 2.73 -28.32 16.65
C THR A 290 3.74 -27.17 16.72
N ASN A 291 4.93 -27.33 16.10
CA ASN A 291 5.95 -26.31 16.09
C ASN A 291 5.54 -25.13 15.20
N GLU A 292 5.99 -23.95 15.57
CA GLU A 292 5.90 -22.77 14.73
C GLU A 292 6.86 -22.91 13.54
N GLN A 293 6.30 -22.82 12.32
CA GLN A 293 7.04 -22.99 11.07
C GLN A 293 7.36 -21.66 10.43
N PHE A 294 8.45 -21.65 9.68
CA PHE A 294 8.95 -20.51 8.91
C PHE A 294 9.37 -20.98 7.51
N LEU A 295 9.45 -20.06 6.58
CA LEU A 295 9.98 -20.28 5.24
C LEU A 295 11.32 -19.57 5.05
N ASP A 296 12.24 -20.26 4.38
CA ASP A 296 13.49 -19.71 3.88
C ASP A 296 13.82 -20.27 2.50
N ASP A 297 14.93 -19.86 1.90
CA ASP A 297 15.45 -20.44 0.66
C ASP A 297 16.85 -21.01 0.82
N ASP A 298 17.28 -21.88 -0.10
CA ASP A 298 18.56 -22.53 -0.10
C ASP A 298 19.63 -21.84 -0.96
N GLY A 299 19.29 -20.69 -1.56
CA GLY A 299 20.16 -19.99 -2.53
C GLY A 299 20.31 -20.67 -3.89
N ASN A 300 19.62 -21.81 -4.12
CA ASN A 300 19.64 -22.57 -5.37
C ASN A 300 18.28 -22.64 -6.06
N GLY A 301 17.30 -21.88 -5.57
CA GLY A 301 15.96 -21.83 -6.15
C GLY A 301 14.93 -22.70 -5.43
N ILE A 302 15.24 -23.27 -4.28
CA ILE A 302 14.32 -24.09 -3.50
C ILE A 302 13.87 -23.35 -2.26
N VAL A 303 12.55 -23.29 -2.03
CA VAL A 303 11.96 -22.82 -0.79
C VAL A 303 11.84 -23.97 0.19
N ARG A 304 12.30 -23.76 1.42
CA ARG A 304 12.30 -24.73 2.50
C ARG A 304 11.40 -24.28 3.64
N ARG A 305 10.90 -25.23 4.40
CA ARG A 305 10.14 -24.98 5.64
C ARG A 305 10.90 -25.53 6.85
N TYR A 306 11.02 -24.73 7.89
CA TYR A 306 11.75 -25.08 9.10
C TYR A 306 11.04 -24.58 10.36
N TYR A 307 11.41 -25.13 11.50
CA TYR A 307 11.13 -24.59 12.82
C TYR A 307 12.41 -24.34 13.59
N LEU A 308 12.33 -23.58 14.67
CA LEU A 308 13.47 -23.31 15.54
C LEU A 308 13.49 -24.26 16.74
N SER A 309 14.59 -24.97 16.93
CA SER A 309 14.91 -25.70 18.16
C SER A 309 16.03 -24.93 18.88
N GLY A 310 15.62 -24.09 19.84
CA GLY A 310 16.51 -23.06 20.36
C GLY A 310 16.90 -22.04 19.27
N ALA A 311 18.18 -21.88 19.00
CA ALA A 311 18.69 -21.03 17.93
C ALA A 311 18.95 -21.77 16.60
N THR A 312 18.72 -23.09 16.56
CA THR A 312 19.04 -23.93 15.40
C THR A 312 17.81 -24.12 14.52
N ARG A 313 17.97 -23.99 13.19
CA ARG A 313 16.92 -24.30 12.21
C ARG A 313 16.85 -25.81 12.00
N VAL A 314 15.66 -26.37 12.15
CA VAL A 314 15.36 -27.79 11.83
C VAL A 314 14.38 -27.81 10.67
N TYR A 315 14.80 -28.32 9.53
CA TYR A 315 14.00 -28.36 8.32
C TYR A 315 12.96 -29.47 8.38
N SER A 316 11.69 -29.09 8.44
CA SER A 316 10.54 -29.99 8.37
C SER A 316 10.17 -30.37 6.94
N ASN A 317 10.52 -29.53 5.97
CA ASN A 317 10.40 -29.80 4.54
C ASN A 317 11.48 -29.02 3.77
N SER A 318 12.41 -29.75 3.12
CA SER A 318 13.50 -29.17 2.35
C SER A 318 13.16 -28.80 0.92
N THR A 319 11.93 -29.10 0.46
CA THR A 319 11.46 -28.89 -0.92
C THR A 319 10.02 -28.36 -0.93
N GLN A 320 9.72 -27.41 -0.05
CA GLN A 320 8.36 -26.85 0.10
C GLN A 320 7.89 -26.11 -1.15
N GLY A 321 8.82 -25.55 -1.92
CA GLY A 321 8.50 -24.76 -3.10
C GLY A 321 9.72 -24.36 -3.90
N THR A 322 9.52 -23.39 -4.78
CA THR A 322 10.59 -22.83 -5.64
C THR A 322 10.60 -21.30 -5.57
N ILE A 323 11.78 -20.72 -5.74
CA ILE A 323 12.02 -19.29 -5.87
C ILE A 323 12.82 -19.02 -7.15
N ASP A 324 12.33 -18.10 -7.97
CA ASP A 324 13.06 -17.61 -9.14
C ASP A 324 13.61 -16.21 -8.80
N TYR A 325 14.92 -16.12 -8.69
CA TYR A 325 15.61 -14.89 -8.34
C TYR A 325 15.59 -13.85 -9.47
N THR A 326 15.35 -14.25 -10.71
CA THR A 326 15.32 -13.34 -11.86
C THR A 326 14.00 -12.60 -11.96
N THR A 327 12.90 -13.32 -11.77
CA THR A 327 11.55 -12.76 -11.87
C THR A 327 10.95 -12.34 -10.53
N GLY A 328 11.53 -12.84 -9.43
CA GLY A 328 10.97 -12.66 -8.09
C GLY A 328 9.71 -13.49 -7.84
N ALA A 329 9.52 -14.57 -8.59
CA ALA A 329 8.40 -15.48 -8.42
C ALA A 329 8.70 -16.52 -7.34
N ILE A 330 7.79 -16.68 -6.38
CA ILE A 330 7.85 -17.70 -5.33
C ILE A 330 6.63 -18.59 -5.45
N THR A 331 6.86 -19.88 -5.54
CA THR A 331 5.81 -20.90 -5.52
C THR A 331 5.95 -21.74 -4.26
N ILE A 332 4.89 -21.86 -3.49
CA ILE A 332 4.82 -22.71 -2.30
C ILE A 332 3.81 -23.83 -2.57
N ASN A 333 4.26 -25.06 -2.55
CA ASN A 333 3.43 -26.21 -2.92
C ASN A 333 2.79 -26.85 -1.69
N SER A 334 1.52 -27.27 -1.84
CA SER A 334 0.81 -28.12 -0.86
C SER A 334 0.94 -27.66 0.60
N LEU A 335 0.81 -26.35 0.82
CA LEU A 335 0.90 -25.77 2.17
C LEU A 335 -0.49 -25.77 2.82
N GLN A 336 -0.63 -26.50 3.94
CA GLN A 336 -1.84 -26.54 4.76
C GLN A 336 -1.61 -25.79 6.07
N VAL A 337 -1.94 -24.51 6.08
CA VAL A 337 -1.84 -23.65 7.27
C VAL A 337 -3.05 -23.89 8.17
N THR A 338 -2.81 -24.14 9.46
CA THR A 338 -3.86 -24.29 10.46
C THR A 338 -4.08 -23.04 11.29
N SER A 339 -3.00 -22.30 11.55
CA SER A 339 -3.07 -20.98 12.21
C SER A 339 -1.87 -20.12 11.84
N ILE A 340 -2.03 -18.83 11.95
CA ILE A 340 -0.98 -17.83 11.74
C ILE A 340 -0.55 -17.31 13.11
N SER A 341 0.75 -17.14 13.28
CA SER A 341 1.31 -16.60 14.52
C SER A 341 1.01 -15.12 14.67
N ASN A 342 0.97 -14.65 15.89
CA ASN A 342 0.85 -13.21 16.15
C ASN A 342 2.06 -12.46 15.59
N ILE A 343 1.80 -11.35 14.95
CA ILE A 343 2.85 -10.45 14.46
C ILE A 343 2.89 -9.26 15.42
N ARG A 344 4.05 -9.04 16.05
CA ARG A 344 4.26 -7.95 17.04
C ARG A 344 3.21 -7.92 18.15
N GLY A 345 2.81 -9.10 18.63
CA GLY A 345 1.82 -9.24 19.70
C GLY A 345 0.36 -9.10 19.28
N SER A 346 0.08 -8.81 18.02
CA SER A 346 -1.26 -8.70 17.45
C SER A 346 -1.60 -9.90 16.58
N ALA A 347 -2.85 -10.34 16.62
CA ALA A 347 -3.34 -11.41 15.74
C ALA A 347 -3.21 -10.99 14.27
N SER A 348 -2.73 -11.90 13.44
CA SER A 348 -2.55 -11.68 11.99
C SER A 348 -3.38 -12.68 11.19
N SER A 349 -3.86 -12.22 10.04
CA SER A 349 -4.49 -13.07 9.01
C SER A 349 -3.55 -13.35 7.83
N VAL A 350 -2.31 -12.86 7.86
CA VAL A 350 -1.35 -12.97 6.77
C VAL A 350 -0.01 -13.53 7.24
N ILE A 351 0.68 -14.23 6.36
CA ILE A 351 2.09 -14.59 6.49
C ILE A 351 2.89 -13.54 5.71
N GLU A 352 3.70 -12.75 6.40
CA GLU A 352 4.57 -11.78 5.76
C GLU A 352 5.77 -12.51 5.14
N LEU A 353 5.96 -12.37 3.84
CA LEU A 353 7.13 -12.87 3.10
C LEU A 353 8.04 -11.71 2.79
N THR A 354 9.27 -11.77 3.25
CA THR A 354 10.26 -10.70 3.08
C THR A 354 11.46 -11.23 2.32
N VAL A 355 11.91 -10.49 1.31
CA VAL A 355 13.07 -10.85 0.46
C VAL A 355 13.98 -9.65 0.26
N GLN A 356 15.23 -9.91 -0.12
CA GLN A 356 16.18 -8.88 -0.51
C GLN A 356 16.16 -8.70 -2.03
N PRO A 357 15.84 -7.52 -2.58
CA PRO A 357 15.90 -7.27 -4.00
C PRO A 357 17.33 -7.12 -4.50
N ALA A 358 17.57 -7.43 -5.77
CA ALA A 358 18.87 -7.26 -6.43
C ALA A 358 19.21 -5.78 -6.65
N SER A 359 18.20 -4.99 -7.02
CA SER A 359 18.31 -3.53 -7.15
C SER A 359 17.76 -2.84 -5.90
N LYS A 360 18.39 -1.73 -5.51
CA LYS A 360 17.83 -0.86 -4.48
C LYS A 360 16.71 0.05 -5.00
N ASP A 361 16.55 0.16 -6.32
CA ASP A 361 15.42 0.83 -6.95
C ASP A 361 14.34 -0.21 -7.24
N ILE A 362 13.10 0.05 -6.82
CA ILE A 362 11.96 -0.85 -6.99
C ILE A 362 10.97 -0.23 -7.96
N VAL A 363 10.63 -0.98 -9.00
CA VAL A 363 9.73 -0.57 -10.08
C VAL A 363 8.42 -1.35 -9.96
N PRO A 364 7.28 -0.68 -9.84
CA PRO A 364 5.98 -1.37 -9.82
C PRO A 364 5.60 -1.83 -11.23
N VAL A 365 4.75 -2.84 -11.30
CA VAL A 365 3.97 -3.15 -12.51
C VAL A 365 2.59 -2.50 -12.40
N ARG A 366 1.80 -2.53 -13.48
CA ARG A 366 0.54 -1.77 -13.67
C ARG A 366 -0.45 -1.74 -12.50
N ASP A 367 -0.63 -2.87 -11.81
CA ASP A 367 -1.58 -3.05 -10.72
C ASP A 367 -0.90 -2.93 -9.33
N GLN A 368 0.41 -2.67 -9.31
CA GLN A 368 1.17 -2.58 -8.06
C GLN A 368 1.25 -1.15 -7.54
N ILE A 369 1.15 -1.07 -6.23
CA ILE A 369 1.48 0.13 -5.46
C ILE A 369 2.65 -0.21 -4.54
N ILE A 370 3.62 0.69 -4.52
CA ILE A 370 4.75 0.60 -3.60
C ILE A 370 4.47 1.49 -2.40
N GLU A 371 4.69 0.97 -1.21
CA GLU A 371 4.62 1.75 0.02
C GLU A 371 5.77 1.41 0.96
N ILE A 372 6.20 2.38 1.77
CA ILE A 372 7.17 2.13 2.82
C ILE A 372 6.43 1.70 4.08
N ASP A 373 6.77 0.53 4.58
CA ASP A 373 6.26 0.03 5.85
C ASP A 373 7.05 0.63 7.01
N ILE A 374 6.58 1.74 7.51
CA ILE A 374 7.21 2.45 8.65
C ILE A 374 7.26 1.57 9.90
N THR A 375 6.24 0.73 10.10
CA THR A 375 6.10 -0.10 11.31
C THR A 375 7.16 -1.20 11.37
N ASN A 376 7.51 -1.78 10.21
CA ASN A 376 8.54 -2.81 10.08
C ASN A 376 9.93 -2.23 9.79
N SER A 377 10.01 -0.93 9.48
CA SER A 377 11.28 -0.25 9.23
C SER A 377 11.97 0.10 10.54
N ASN A 378 13.30 0.07 10.52
CA ASN A 378 14.13 0.47 11.64
C ASN A 378 14.93 1.72 11.29
N PHE A 379 14.77 2.74 12.11
CA PHE A 379 15.52 4.00 11.99
C PHE A 379 16.33 4.22 13.25
N THR A 380 17.64 4.32 13.11
CA THR A 380 18.59 4.59 14.19
C THR A 380 19.30 5.90 13.90
N VAL A 381 19.44 6.75 14.92
CA VAL A 381 20.18 8.00 14.82
C VAL A 381 21.25 7.99 15.90
N GLU A 382 22.50 8.13 15.51
CA GLU A 382 23.66 8.02 16.40
C GLU A 382 24.57 9.23 16.23
N LYS A 383 25.23 9.62 17.33
CA LYS A 383 26.27 10.66 17.26
C LYS A 383 27.42 10.17 16.37
N ASP A 384 27.89 11.06 15.52
CA ASP A 384 29.13 10.81 14.81
C ASP A 384 30.31 10.95 15.77
N THR A 385 31.07 9.87 15.90
CA THR A 385 32.26 9.79 16.74
C THR A 385 33.56 9.80 15.92
N PHE A 386 33.46 9.89 14.60
CA PHE A 386 34.65 9.91 13.74
C PHE A 386 35.30 11.28 13.77
N VAL A 387 36.58 11.32 14.18
CA VAL A 387 37.44 12.51 14.18
C VAL A 387 38.58 12.27 13.18
N ALA A 388 38.56 13.03 12.09
CA ALA A 388 39.62 12.93 11.07
C ALA A 388 40.99 13.16 11.69
N GLY A 389 41.94 12.25 11.41
CA GLY A 389 43.30 12.32 11.95
C GLY A 389 43.50 11.82 13.38
N SER A 390 42.44 11.32 14.04
CA SER A 390 42.57 10.61 15.32
C SER A 390 43.08 9.19 15.10
N SER A 391 43.86 8.67 16.08
CA SER A 391 44.30 7.28 16.08
C SER A 391 43.13 6.27 16.13
N ASP A 392 41.97 6.74 16.57
CA ASP A 392 40.75 5.93 16.72
C ASP A 392 39.81 6.06 15.52
N ALA A 393 40.13 6.94 14.57
CA ALA A 393 39.26 7.32 13.43
C ALA A 393 39.60 6.55 12.17
N GLY A 394 40.03 5.38 12.18
CA GLY A 394 40.34 4.69 10.95
C GLY A 394 40.50 3.20 11.14
N VAL A 395 40.15 2.48 10.10
CA VAL A 395 40.53 1.08 9.98
C VAL A 395 41.94 1.04 9.44
N GLY A 396 42.90 1.12 10.36
CA GLY A 396 44.30 0.75 10.02
C GLY A 396 44.42 -0.76 10.08
N TYR A 397 45.06 -1.36 9.10
CA TYR A 397 45.56 -2.72 9.25
C TYR A 397 47.06 -2.67 9.42
N THR A 398 47.56 -3.46 10.36
CA THR A 398 49.00 -3.69 10.50
C THR A 398 49.32 -5.03 9.84
N THR A 399 50.26 -5.02 8.90
CA THR A 399 50.88 -6.26 8.42
C THR A 399 52.02 -6.59 9.37
N THR A 400 51.91 -7.70 10.06
CA THR A 400 53.04 -8.31 10.71
C THR A 400 53.67 -9.31 9.75
N SER A 401 54.93 -9.11 9.40
CA SER A 401 55.69 -10.16 8.75
C SER A 401 55.86 -11.32 9.72
N SER A 402 55.17 -12.42 9.45
CA SER A 402 55.48 -13.69 10.09
C SER A 402 56.67 -14.33 9.34
N TYR A 403 57.80 -14.32 9.92
CA TYR A 403 58.89 -15.22 9.58
C TYR A 403 59.07 -16.18 10.74
#